data_6772b26876f7d9ce24ee7925d11a2b09
#
_entry.id   6772b26876f7d9ce24ee7925d11a2b09
#
_cell.length_a   1.000
_cell.length_b   1.000
_cell.length_c   1.000
_cell.angle_alpha   90.00
_cell.angle_beta   90.00
_cell.angle_gamma   90.00
#
_symmetry.space_group_name_H-M   'P 1'
#
loop_
_entity.id
_entity.type
_entity.pdbx_description
1 polymer ?
#
loop_
_entity_poly.entity_id
_entity_poly.type
_entity_poly.pdbx_seq_one_letter_code
_entity_poly.pdbx_strand_id
1 'polypeptide(L)'
;MIRLPVLAAALAAASLATTTLARADEGDILVQAGHEGRPASCAILHVRACNLGASSADGTMERTWTVAVADEATRVLRAHGYSVVRRPADYDAHDTVKAAVFIHFDGSEPCASGASVGFPATTSRAFVDAWETSYRAFFPYRFVGENFTENEHRYYGFRKVDAPEKMLIEFGEMTCPAQFAWMKPRLTELGDKLAAFLMERVPK
;
A
#
# COMPACT_ATOMS: atom_id res chain seq x y z
N MET A 1 32.90 38.25 -57.61
CA MET A 1 31.73 37.66 -56.93
C MET A 1 32.21 36.89 -55.72
N ILE A 2 32.01 37.49 -54.53
CA ILE A 2 32.48 36.94 -53.25
C ILE A 2 31.24 36.31 -52.58
N ARG A 3 31.28 34.97 -52.37
CA ARG A 3 30.24 34.25 -51.62
C ARG A 3 30.59 34.21 -50.13
N LEU A 4 29.76 34.80 -49.30
CA LEU A 4 29.84 34.68 -47.84
C LEU A 4 29.17 33.36 -47.38
N PRO A 5 29.76 32.66 -46.43
CA PRO A 5 29.11 31.50 -45.85
C PRO A 5 28.09 31.93 -44.76
N VAL A 6 26.90 31.35 -44.82
CA VAL A 6 25.87 31.50 -43.78
C VAL A 6 26.20 30.51 -42.65
N LEU A 7 26.54 31.04 -41.47
CA LEU A 7 26.68 30.24 -40.25
C LEU A 7 25.26 29.96 -39.68
N ALA A 8 24.86 28.69 -39.71
CA ALA A 8 23.67 28.25 -38.99
C ALA A 8 24.00 27.96 -37.53
N ALA A 9 23.51 28.79 -36.62
CA ALA A 9 23.59 28.56 -35.19
C ALA A 9 22.54 27.56 -34.76
N ALA A 10 22.93 26.37 -34.34
CA ALA A 10 22.05 25.40 -33.74
C ALA A 10 21.82 25.74 -32.26
N LEU A 11 20.62 26.18 -31.91
CA LEU A 11 20.21 26.31 -30.50
C LEU A 11 19.90 24.90 -29.95
N ALA A 12 20.75 24.40 -29.07
CA ALA A 12 20.49 23.23 -28.26
C ALA A 12 19.55 23.63 -27.11
N ALA A 13 18.27 23.22 -27.18
CA ALA A 13 17.34 23.33 -26.08
C ALA A 13 17.66 22.27 -25.02
N ALA A 14 18.28 22.70 -23.94
CA ALA A 14 18.48 21.85 -22.76
C ALA A 14 17.12 21.70 -22.02
N SER A 15 16.49 20.52 -22.14
CA SER A 15 15.34 20.17 -21.33
C SER A 15 15.80 19.96 -19.89
N LEU A 16 15.52 20.92 -19.03
CA LEU A 16 15.61 20.77 -17.58
C LEU A 16 14.51 19.80 -17.14
N ALA A 17 14.87 18.55 -16.89
CA ALA A 17 14.00 17.62 -16.20
C ALA A 17 13.84 18.12 -14.75
N THR A 18 12.74 18.77 -14.46
CA THR A 18 12.33 19.10 -13.09
C THR A 18 11.98 17.80 -12.40
N THR A 19 12.87 17.25 -11.59
CA THR A 19 12.53 16.23 -10.59
C THR A 19 11.60 16.90 -9.59
N THR A 20 10.29 16.65 -9.72
CA THR A 20 9.34 17.01 -8.68
C THR A 20 9.65 16.13 -7.47
N LEU A 21 10.28 16.69 -6.46
CA LEU A 21 10.34 16.08 -5.14
C LEU A 21 8.91 15.81 -4.70
N ALA A 22 8.61 14.56 -4.30
CA ALA A 22 7.29 14.21 -3.78
C ALA A 22 7.03 15.09 -2.55
N ARG A 23 6.02 15.95 -2.66
CA ARG A 23 5.63 16.85 -1.58
C ARG A 23 4.98 16.03 -0.46
N ALA A 24 5.31 16.38 0.79
CA ALA A 24 4.56 15.92 1.95
C ALA A 24 3.12 16.43 1.88
N ASP A 25 2.16 15.57 2.14
CA ASP A 25 0.74 15.93 2.16
C ASP A 25 0.17 15.80 3.58
N GLU A 26 -0.89 16.57 3.83
CA GLU A 26 -1.68 16.49 5.04
C GLU A 26 -3.08 15.96 4.72
N GLY A 27 -3.65 15.17 5.63
CA GLY A 27 -4.97 14.62 5.43
C GLY A 27 -5.54 13.93 6.66
N ASP A 28 -6.70 13.34 6.51
CA ASP A 28 -7.30 12.54 7.56
C ASP A 28 -6.68 11.12 7.58
N ILE A 29 -6.52 10.52 6.41
CA ILE A 29 -6.13 9.12 6.27
C ILE A 29 -5.10 8.97 5.17
N LEU A 30 -4.02 8.20 5.44
CA LEU A 30 -3.12 7.70 4.42
C LEU A 30 -3.49 6.25 4.08
N VAL A 31 -3.63 5.97 2.78
CA VAL A 31 -3.82 4.63 2.23
C VAL A 31 -2.67 4.31 1.28
N GLN A 32 -1.85 3.32 1.63
CA GLN A 32 -0.75 2.86 0.79
C GLN A 32 -1.05 1.46 0.21
N ALA A 33 -0.85 1.29 -1.09
CA ALA A 33 -0.83 -0.02 -1.71
C ALA A 33 0.58 -0.61 -1.68
N GLY A 34 0.74 -1.75 -1.04
CA GLY A 34 2.01 -2.49 -1.00
C GLY A 34 2.48 -2.87 -2.40
N HIS A 35 3.77 -2.81 -2.63
CA HIS A 35 4.45 -3.19 -3.88
C HIS A 35 4.05 -2.39 -5.14
N GLU A 36 3.11 -1.45 -5.04
CA GLU A 36 2.71 -0.59 -6.14
C GLU A 36 3.89 0.27 -6.65
N GLY A 37 3.98 0.47 -7.96
CA GLY A 37 4.99 1.32 -8.59
C GLY A 37 6.36 0.66 -8.78
N ARG A 38 6.59 -0.53 -8.22
CA ARG A 38 7.84 -1.25 -8.40
C ARG A 38 7.95 -1.81 -9.82
N PRO A 39 9.07 -1.57 -10.54
CA PRO A 39 9.21 -1.98 -11.93
C PRO A 39 9.29 -3.51 -12.06
N ALA A 40 8.86 -4.05 -13.20
CA ALA A 40 8.91 -5.50 -13.48
C ALA A 40 10.35 -6.06 -13.44
N SER A 41 11.36 -5.23 -13.71
CA SER A 41 12.78 -5.60 -13.58
C SER A 41 13.17 -6.02 -12.15
N CYS A 42 12.39 -5.65 -11.16
CA CYS A 42 12.57 -6.11 -9.77
C CYS A 42 12.48 -7.63 -9.63
N ALA A 43 11.75 -8.33 -10.51
CA ALA A 43 11.69 -9.79 -10.50
C ALA A 43 13.05 -10.48 -10.71
N ILE A 44 14.01 -9.78 -11.34
CA ILE A 44 15.33 -10.33 -11.68
C ILE A 44 16.38 -9.96 -10.62
N LEU A 45 16.18 -8.85 -9.90
CA LEU A 45 17.23 -8.26 -9.08
C LEU A 45 17.36 -8.86 -7.67
N HIS A 46 16.39 -9.63 -7.19
CA HIS A 46 16.35 -10.28 -5.86
C HIS A 46 16.87 -9.43 -4.68
N VAL A 47 16.81 -8.12 -4.83
CA VAL A 47 17.22 -7.18 -3.78
C VAL A 47 16.02 -6.78 -2.92
N ARG A 48 16.22 -6.64 -1.62
CA ARG A 48 15.15 -6.37 -0.65
C ARG A 48 14.31 -5.13 -1.01
N ALA A 49 14.94 -4.11 -1.57
CA ALA A 49 14.26 -2.89 -2.04
C ALA A 49 13.41 -3.10 -3.31
N CYS A 50 13.45 -4.27 -3.91
CA CYS A 50 12.82 -4.59 -5.19
C CYS A 50 11.84 -5.77 -5.05
N ASN A 51 11.27 -6.00 -3.86
CA ASN A 51 10.28 -7.03 -3.62
C ASN A 51 8.95 -6.68 -4.30
N LEU A 52 8.49 -7.52 -5.22
CA LEU A 52 7.24 -7.36 -5.96
C LEU A 52 6.01 -7.87 -5.20
N GLY A 53 6.20 -8.41 -4.00
CA GLY A 53 5.17 -9.05 -3.22
C GLY A 53 4.97 -10.53 -3.55
N ALA A 54 3.94 -11.10 -2.97
CA ALA A 54 3.53 -12.48 -3.21
C ALA A 54 2.99 -12.70 -4.62
N SER A 55 3.03 -13.95 -5.05
CA SER A 55 2.40 -14.40 -6.30
C SER A 55 1.64 -15.68 -6.05
N SER A 56 0.39 -15.73 -6.50
CA SER A 56 -0.42 -16.94 -6.46
C SER A 56 -0.01 -17.95 -7.52
N ALA A 57 -0.53 -19.16 -7.44
CA ALA A 57 -0.24 -20.23 -8.39
C ALA A 57 -0.69 -19.92 -9.84
N ASP A 58 -1.68 -19.04 -10.04
CA ASP A 58 -2.12 -18.62 -11.36
C ASP A 58 -1.32 -17.41 -11.92
N GLY A 59 -0.29 -16.97 -11.20
CA GLY A 59 0.55 -15.85 -11.60
C GLY A 59 0.00 -14.47 -11.21
N THR A 60 -1.12 -14.40 -10.48
CA THR A 60 -1.64 -13.13 -9.96
C THR A 60 -0.66 -12.56 -8.94
N MET A 61 -0.29 -11.30 -9.12
CA MET A 61 0.68 -10.63 -8.26
C MET A 61 -0.01 -9.80 -7.17
N GLU A 62 0.52 -9.83 -5.96
CA GLU A 62 0.05 -9.06 -4.80
C GLU A 62 -0.19 -7.59 -5.13
N ARG A 63 0.78 -6.94 -5.79
CA ARG A 63 0.67 -5.52 -6.17
C ARG A 63 -0.60 -5.16 -6.95
N THR A 64 -1.19 -6.12 -7.68
CA THR A 64 -2.45 -5.88 -8.41
C THR A 64 -3.63 -5.80 -7.45
N TRP A 65 -3.63 -6.63 -6.43
CA TRP A 65 -4.68 -6.68 -5.44
C TRP A 65 -4.59 -5.54 -4.43
N THR A 66 -3.38 -5.21 -3.98
CA THR A 66 -3.15 -4.07 -3.06
C THR A 66 -3.63 -2.76 -3.68
N VAL A 67 -3.38 -2.54 -4.98
CA VAL A 67 -3.89 -1.38 -5.72
C VAL A 67 -5.41 -1.39 -5.77
N ALA A 68 -6.04 -2.51 -6.13
CA ALA A 68 -7.50 -2.60 -6.23
C ALA A 68 -8.19 -2.29 -4.89
N VAL A 69 -7.69 -2.84 -3.79
CA VAL A 69 -8.24 -2.60 -2.44
C VAL A 69 -7.99 -1.16 -1.99
N ALA A 70 -6.79 -0.63 -2.23
CA ALA A 70 -6.43 0.74 -1.83
C ALA A 70 -7.24 1.80 -2.60
N ASP A 71 -7.44 1.59 -3.89
CA ASP A 71 -8.20 2.51 -4.74
C ASP A 71 -9.68 2.50 -4.35
N GLU A 72 -10.26 1.34 -4.06
CA GLU A 72 -11.64 1.25 -3.59
C GLU A 72 -11.81 1.90 -2.22
N ALA A 73 -10.97 1.57 -1.24
CA ALA A 73 -11.02 2.22 0.08
C ALA A 73 -10.89 3.75 -0.04
N THR A 74 -9.96 4.23 -0.88
CA THR A 74 -9.78 5.65 -1.15
C THR A 74 -11.02 6.29 -1.77
N ARG A 75 -11.63 5.62 -2.74
CA ARG A 75 -12.85 6.09 -3.40
C ARG A 75 -14.00 6.26 -2.40
N VAL A 76 -14.22 5.25 -1.56
CA VAL A 76 -15.29 5.27 -0.54
C VAL A 76 -15.03 6.37 0.49
N LEU A 77 -13.83 6.45 1.04
CA LEU A 77 -13.47 7.46 2.04
C LEU A 77 -13.64 8.88 1.50
N ARG A 78 -13.17 9.15 0.28
CA ARG A 78 -13.33 10.46 -0.37
C ARG A 78 -14.80 10.80 -0.64
N ALA A 79 -15.61 9.82 -1.07
CA ALA A 79 -17.05 10.00 -1.26
C ALA A 79 -17.77 10.38 0.06
N HIS A 80 -17.22 9.98 1.20
CA HIS A 80 -17.70 10.35 2.53
C HIS A 80 -16.99 11.58 3.11
N GLY A 81 -16.23 12.33 2.29
CA GLY A 81 -15.68 13.64 2.65
C GLY A 81 -14.38 13.60 3.46
N TYR A 82 -13.68 12.46 3.51
CA TYR A 82 -12.34 12.37 4.09
C TYR A 82 -11.28 12.91 3.12
N SER A 83 -10.29 13.62 3.67
CA SER A 83 -9.05 13.95 2.95
C SER A 83 -8.13 12.74 2.97
N VAL A 84 -7.95 12.09 1.81
CA VAL A 84 -7.16 10.85 1.71
C VAL A 84 -5.90 11.07 0.92
N VAL A 85 -4.76 10.83 1.57
CA VAL A 85 -3.43 10.74 0.96
C VAL A 85 -3.25 9.30 0.44
N ARG A 86 -3.21 9.11 -0.88
CA ARG A 86 -3.02 7.82 -1.53
C ARG A 86 -1.57 7.69 -1.98
N ARG A 87 -0.85 6.65 -1.53
CA ARG A 87 0.57 6.44 -1.83
C ARG A 87 0.84 5.08 -2.46
N PRO A 88 1.80 4.99 -3.41
CA PRO A 88 2.39 3.73 -3.85
C PRO A 88 3.35 3.17 -2.77
N ALA A 89 3.95 2.01 -3.03
CA ALA A 89 4.88 1.40 -2.08
C ALA A 89 6.12 2.25 -1.81
N ASP A 90 6.79 2.69 -2.86
CA ASP A 90 8.03 3.45 -2.72
C ASP A 90 7.74 4.93 -3.06
N TYR A 91 7.62 5.75 -2.03
CA TYR A 91 7.43 7.19 -2.16
C TYR A 91 8.43 7.92 -1.26
N ASP A 92 8.80 9.11 -1.68
CA ASP A 92 9.78 9.94 -0.97
C ASP A 92 9.10 11.21 -0.42
N ALA A 93 8.16 10.99 0.48
CA ALA A 93 7.46 12.04 1.22
C ALA A 93 7.33 11.63 2.69
N HIS A 94 7.10 12.60 3.56
CA HIS A 94 6.76 12.37 4.96
C HIS A 94 5.43 13.04 5.25
N ASP A 95 4.35 12.27 5.20
CA ASP A 95 2.99 12.78 5.28
C ASP A 95 2.53 12.90 6.74
N THR A 96 1.55 13.78 6.99
CA THR A 96 0.92 13.95 8.32
C THR A 96 -0.57 13.64 8.20
N VAL A 97 -1.04 12.63 8.95
CA VAL A 97 -2.44 12.18 8.92
C VAL A 97 -2.90 11.71 10.30
N LYS A 98 -4.21 11.50 10.48
CA LYS A 98 -4.79 10.95 11.71
C LYS A 98 -4.62 9.43 11.81
N ALA A 99 -4.69 8.72 10.67
CA ALA A 99 -4.43 7.28 10.59
C ALA A 99 -3.75 6.91 9.28
N ALA A 100 -2.85 5.91 9.30
CA ALA A 100 -2.17 5.40 8.12
C ALA A 100 -2.33 3.88 8.02
N VAL A 101 -2.77 3.40 6.87
CA VAL A 101 -2.91 1.97 6.58
C VAL A 101 -2.09 1.57 5.36
N PHE A 102 -1.41 0.42 5.51
CA PHE A 102 -0.52 -0.16 4.52
C PHE A 102 -1.07 -1.52 4.12
N ILE A 103 -1.48 -1.65 2.87
CA ILE A 103 -2.26 -2.80 2.37
C ILE A 103 -1.33 -3.83 1.75
N HIS A 104 -1.43 -5.06 2.22
CA HIS A 104 -0.67 -6.22 1.77
C HIS A 104 -1.52 -7.49 1.72
N PHE A 105 -0.98 -8.52 1.07
CA PHE A 105 -1.46 -9.89 1.05
C PHE A 105 -0.27 -10.82 1.24
N ASP A 106 -0.32 -11.66 2.25
CA ASP A 106 0.80 -12.52 2.58
C ASP A 106 1.03 -13.62 1.52
N GLY A 107 2.28 -14.05 1.45
CA GLY A 107 2.70 -15.16 0.62
C GLY A 107 3.80 -15.94 1.31
N SER A 108 3.50 -17.17 1.66
CA SER A 108 4.38 -18.08 2.36
C SER A 108 4.36 -19.49 1.75
N GLU A 109 4.86 -20.48 2.44
CA GLU A 109 4.54 -21.87 2.17
C GLU A 109 3.02 -22.02 2.18
N PRO A 110 2.40 -22.61 1.15
CA PRO A 110 0.95 -22.58 0.96
C PRO A 110 0.15 -22.99 2.20
N CYS A 111 -0.74 -22.10 2.64
CA CYS A 111 -1.59 -22.24 3.81
C CYS A 111 -0.86 -22.27 5.17
N ALA A 112 0.38 -21.79 5.23
CA ALA A 112 1.13 -21.68 6.48
C ALA A 112 0.79 -20.41 7.27
N SER A 113 0.25 -19.38 6.60
CA SER A 113 -0.15 -18.12 7.21
C SER A 113 -1.65 -17.81 7.02
N GLY A 114 -2.03 -16.55 7.02
CA GLY A 114 -3.39 -16.08 6.88
C GLY A 114 -3.46 -14.55 6.97
N ALA A 115 -4.58 -14.01 7.41
CA ALA A 115 -4.65 -12.60 7.73
C ALA A 115 -3.84 -12.27 8.97
N SER A 116 -3.22 -11.08 8.98
CA SER A 116 -2.45 -10.56 10.12
C SER A 116 -2.49 -9.04 10.14
N VAL A 117 -1.96 -8.45 11.21
CA VAL A 117 -1.82 -7.01 11.36
C VAL A 117 -0.48 -6.66 11.99
N GLY A 118 0.28 -5.78 11.32
CA GLY A 118 1.51 -5.21 11.83
C GLY A 118 1.30 -3.77 12.30
N PHE A 119 1.92 -3.36 13.41
CA PHE A 119 1.81 -2.01 13.93
C PHE A 119 3.00 -1.65 14.82
N PRO A 120 3.39 -0.36 14.89
CA PRO A 120 4.40 0.11 15.83
C PRO A 120 3.80 0.27 17.23
N ALA A 121 4.65 0.26 18.25
CA ALA A 121 4.23 0.40 19.66
C ALA A 121 3.48 1.72 19.98
N THR A 122 3.52 2.69 19.07
CA THR A 122 2.80 3.97 19.22
C THR A 122 1.32 3.88 18.85
N THR A 123 0.90 2.87 18.11
CA THR A 123 -0.50 2.65 17.73
C THR A 123 -1.32 2.19 18.92
N SER A 124 -2.52 2.73 19.08
CA SER A 124 -3.38 2.35 20.18
C SER A 124 -3.90 0.91 20.07
N ARG A 125 -3.95 0.20 21.19
CA ARG A 125 -4.55 -1.16 21.22
C ARG A 125 -6.00 -1.15 20.75
N ALA A 126 -6.77 -0.12 21.14
CA ALA A 126 -8.16 -0.01 20.76
C ALA A 126 -8.38 0.07 19.23
N PHE A 127 -7.43 0.67 18.51
CA PHE A 127 -7.47 0.71 17.04
C PHE A 127 -7.22 -0.67 16.43
N VAL A 128 -6.19 -1.37 16.91
CA VAL A 128 -5.82 -2.71 16.43
C VAL A 128 -6.91 -3.75 16.77
N ASP A 129 -7.35 -3.81 18.03
CA ASP A 129 -8.37 -4.77 18.49
C ASP A 129 -9.70 -4.61 17.73
N ALA A 130 -10.04 -3.36 17.39
CA ALA A 130 -11.24 -3.09 16.60
C ALA A 130 -11.12 -3.61 15.16
N TRP A 131 -9.96 -3.41 14.52
CA TRP A 131 -9.71 -4.01 13.20
C TRP A 131 -9.78 -5.53 13.26
N GLU A 132 -9.05 -6.15 14.17
CA GLU A 132 -9.06 -7.61 14.32
C GLU A 132 -10.46 -8.17 14.53
N THR A 133 -11.21 -7.60 15.48
CA THR A 133 -12.58 -8.03 15.76
C THR A 133 -13.45 -7.94 14.52
N SER A 134 -13.40 -6.81 13.83
CA SER A 134 -14.17 -6.54 12.63
C SER A 134 -13.79 -7.46 11.47
N TYR A 135 -12.48 -7.69 11.28
CA TYR A 135 -12.00 -8.50 10.17
C TYR A 135 -12.16 -9.99 10.41
N ARG A 136 -11.96 -10.50 11.63
CA ARG A 136 -12.23 -11.91 12.01
C ARG A 136 -13.69 -12.30 11.83
N ALA A 137 -14.62 -11.38 12.00
CA ALA A 137 -16.04 -11.62 11.74
C ALA A 137 -16.38 -11.73 10.24
N PHE A 138 -15.52 -11.21 9.38
CA PHE A 138 -15.70 -11.15 7.93
C PHE A 138 -14.90 -12.23 7.19
N PHE A 139 -13.62 -12.44 7.57
CA PHE A 139 -12.69 -13.36 6.92
C PHE A 139 -12.84 -14.78 7.48
N PRO A 140 -13.25 -15.79 6.68
CA PRO A 140 -13.59 -17.11 7.20
C PRO A 140 -12.41 -18.04 7.44
N TYR A 141 -11.18 -17.54 7.25
CA TYR A 141 -9.96 -18.32 7.41
C TYR A 141 -9.15 -17.86 8.62
N ARG A 142 -7.95 -18.40 8.74
CA ARG A 142 -7.06 -18.13 9.85
C ARG A 142 -6.63 -16.64 9.86
N PHE A 143 -6.76 -16.02 11.02
CA PHE A 143 -6.09 -14.80 11.38
C PHE A 143 -4.90 -15.20 12.29
N VAL A 144 -3.68 -15.05 11.79
CA VAL A 144 -2.49 -15.59 12.47
C VAL A 144 -2.04 -14.75 13.64
N GLY A 145 -2.37 -13.46 13.68
CA GLY A 145 -2.12 -12.59 14.82
C GLY A 145 -1.52 -11.25 14.48
N GLU A 146 -0.88 -10.67 15.48
CA GLU A 146 -0.30 -9.35 15.46
C GLU A 146 1.21 -9.44 15.31
N ASN A 147 1.78 -8.54 14.50
CA ASN A 147 3.22 -8.47 14.27
C ASN A 147 3.81 -9.88 14.00
N PHE A 148 3.10 -10.64 13.18
CA PHE A 148 3.39 -12.06 12.91
C PHE A 148 4.78 -12.26 12.35
N THR A 149 5.27 -11.29 11.58
CA THR A 149 6.63 -11.28 11.06
C THR A 149 7.40 -10.05 11.57
N GLU A 150 8.72 -10.15 11.62
CA GLU A 150 9.61 -9.02 11.92
C GLU A 150 9.39 -7.85 10.94
N ASN A 151 9.04 -8.16 9.69
CA ASN A 151 8.76 -7.15 8.68
C ASN A 151 7.47 -6.37 8.97
N GLU A 152 6.43 -7.02 9.46
CA GLU A 152 5.19 -6.35 9.88
C GLU A 152 5.45 -5.37 11.03
N HIS A 153 6.19 -5.82 12.06
CA HIS A 153 6.50 -5.00 13.23
C HIS A 153 7.36 -3.77 12.90
N ARG A 154 8.27 -3.89 11.94
CA ARG A 154 9.24 -2.85 11.57
C ARG A 154 9.03 -2.31 10.16
N TYR A 155 7.80 -2.34 9.69
CA TYR A 155 7.49 -1.91 8.34
C TYR A 155 8.01 -0.49 8.07
N TYR A 156 8.73 -0.32 6.95
CA TYR A 156 9.40 0.94 6.63
C TYR A 156 8.41 2.10 6.50
N GLY A 157 7.18 1.85 6.02
CA GLY A 157 6.12 2.83 5.85
C GLY A 157 5.76 3.56 7.15
N PHE A 158 5.89 2.91 8.31
CA PHE A 158 5.63 3.54 9.61
C PHE A 158 6.53 4.74 9.90
N ARG A 159 7.71 4.80 9.25
CA ARG A 159 8.66 5.92 9.38
C ARG A 159 8.47 7.00 8.31
N LYS A 160 7.59 6.78 7.34
CA LYS A 160 7.28 7.70 6.24
C LYS A 160 6.05 8.57 6.52
N VAL A 161 5.42 8.40 7.68
CA VAL A 161 4.20 9.13 8.02
C VAL A 161 4.20 9.50 9.51
N ASP A 162 3.78 10.71 9.80
CA ASP A 162 3.42 11.15 11.14
C ASP A 162 1.91 10.93 11.34
N ALA A 163 1.58 9.92 12.14
CA ALA A 163 0.22 9.54 12.46
C ALA A 163 0.18 8.86 13.84
N PRO A 164 -0.81 9.14 14.70
CA PRO A 164 -1.00 8.40 15.93
C PRO A 164 -1.38 6.94 15.71
N GLU A 165 -2.19 6.66 14.69
CA GLU A 165 -2.63 5.30 14.34
C GLU A 165 -1.98 4.83 13.04
N LYS A 166 -1.25 3.72 13.10
CA LYS A 166 -0.54 3.13 11.95
C LYS A 166 -0.72 1.63 11.93
N MET A 167 -1.09 1.06 10.80
CA MET A 167 -1.32 -0.37 10.70
C MET A 167 -0.98 -0.90 9.31
N LEU A 168 -0.17 -1.96 9.24
CA LEU A 168 -0.03 -2.80 8.06
C LEU A 168 -1.07 -3.91 8.16
N ILE A 169 -1.75 -4.18 7.07
CA ILE A 169 -2.78 -5.22 7.00
C ILE A 169 -2.38 -6.25 5.96
N GLU A 170 -2.20 -7.50 6.38
CA GLU A 170 -2.22 -8.66 5.50
C GLU A 170 -3.66 -9.20 5.45
N PHE A 171 -4.35 -8.98 4.34
CA PHE A 171 -5.75 -9.39 4.20
C PHE A 171 -5.95 -10.92 4.14
N GLY A 172 -4.90 -11.66 3.92
CA GLY A 172 -4.86 -13.11 3.85
C GLY A 172 -3.69 -13.59 3.01
N GLU A 173 -3.52 -14.90 2.93
CA GLU A 173 -2.44 -15.54 2.22
C GLU A 173 -2.83 -15.87 0.78
N MET A 174 -2.23 -15.20 -0.22
CA MET A 174 -2.58 -15.45 -1.61
C MET A 174 -1.90 -16.69 -2.21
N THR A 175 -0.94 -17.29 -1.54
CA THR A 175 -0.37 -18.59 -1.92
C THR A 175 -1.22 -19.76 -1.47
N CYS A 176 -2.16 -19.56 -0.53
CA CYS A 176 -3.13 -20.57 -0.10
C CYS A 176 -4.34 -20.61 -1.05
N PRO A 177 -4.58 -21.71 -1.79
CA PRO A 177 -5.63 -21.77 -2.82
C PRO A 177 -7.02 -21.42 -2.32
N ALA A 178 -7.39 -21.84 -1.09
CA ALA A 178 -8.70 -21.57 -0.53
C ALA A 178 -8.89 -20.09 -0.17
N GLN A 179 -7.89 -19.47 0.45
CA GLN A 179 -7.92 -18.04 0.76
C GLN A 179 -7.91 -17.19 -0.52
N PHE A 180 -7.05 -17.54 -1.47
CA PHE A 180 -6.97 -16.89 -2.78
C PHE A 180 -8.33 -16.90 -3.50
N ALA A 181 -8.95 -18.09 -3.61
CA ALA A 181 -10.25 -18.24 -4.28
C ALA A 181 -11.36 -17.43 -3.61
N TRP A 182 -11.30 -17.28 -2.28
CA TRP A 182 -12.26 -16.47 -1.53
C TRP A 182 -12.01 -14.97 -1.72
N MET A 183 -10.75 -14.52 -1.66
CA MET A 183 -10.40 -13.10 -1.75
C MET A 183 -10.54 -12.55 -3.18
N LYS A 184 -10.15 -13.31 -4.20
CA LYS A 184 -10.10 -12.86 -5.60
C LYS A 184 -11.37 -12.15 -6.09
N PRO A 185 -12.60 -12.67 -5.88
CA PRO A 185 -13.83 -11.96 -6.27
C PRO A 185 -14.25 -10.85 -5.31
N ARG A 186 -13.54 -10.63 -4.20
CA ARG A 186 -13.94 -9.74 -3.10
C ARG A 186 -13.04 -8.54 -2.88
N LEU A 187 -12.19 -8.17 -3.84
CA LEU A 187 -11.27 -7.04 -3.65
C LEU A 187 -12.00 -5.72 -3.38
N THR A 188 -13.14 -5.49 -4.03
CA THR A 188 -14.02 -4.36 -3.73
C THR A 188 -14.57 -4.43 -2.30
N GLU A 189 -15.10 -5.60 -1.88
CA GLU A 189 -15.61 -5.78 -0.52
C GLU A 189 -14.53 -5.58 0.56
N LEU A 190 -13.27 -5.97 0.26
CA LEU A 190 -12.13 -5.72 1.16
C LEU A 190 -11.83 -4.21 1.29
N GLY A 191 -11.90 -3.48 0.18
CA GLY A 191 -11.77 -2.02 0.20
C GLY A 191 -12.89 -1.33 0.95
N ASP A 192 -14.13 -1.74 0.74
CA ASP A 192 -15.31 -1.26 1.47
C ASP A 192 -15.19 -1.54 2.98
N LYS A 193 -14.76 -2.75 3.34
CA LYS A 193 -14.54 -3.15 4.73
C LYS A 193 -13.51 -2.29 5.43
N LEU A 194 -12.39 -2.02 4.76
CA LEU A 194 -11.34 -1.13 5.28
C LEU A 194 -11.86 0.30 5.44
N ALA A 195 -12.55 0.82 4.43
CA ALA A 195 -13.11 2.17 4.49
C ALA A 195 -14.14 2.32 5.62
N ALA A 196 -15.04 1.35 5.80
CA ALA A 196 -16.01 1.34 6.88
C ALA A 196 -15.34 1.37 8.26
N PHE A 197 -14.31 0.54 8.46
CA PHE A 197 -13.51 0.55 9.70
C PHE A 197 -12.87 1.92 9.96
N LEU A 198 -12.23 2.50 8.94
CA LEU A 198 -11.55 3.79 9.09
C LEU A 198 -12.55 4.93 9.38
N MET A 199 -13.72 4.93 8.74
CA MET A 199 -14.79 5.90 9.02
C MET A 199 -15.33 5.81 10.45
N GLU A 200 -15.36 4.62 11.02
CA GLU A 200 -15.78 4.40 12.42
C GLU A 200 -14.73 4.89 13.43
N ARG A 201 -13.44 4.80 13.08
CA ARG A 201 -12.33 5.00 14.03
C ARG A 201 -11.60 6.32 13.87
N VAL A 202 -11.69 6.95 12.71
CA VAL A 202 -10.97 8.20 12.42
C VAL A 202 -11.98 9.36 12.35
N PRO A 203 -11.97 10.27 13.33
CA PRO A 203 -12.83 11.45 13.26
C PRO A 203 -12.38 12.38 12.12
N LYS A 204 -13.36 13.03 11.48
CA LYS A 204 -13.10 14.08 10.47
C LYS A 204 -12.51 15.33 11.11
#